data_c86917e327478057f339ed02bd72416a
#
_entry.id   c86917e327478057f339ed02bd72416a
#
_cell.length_a   1.000
_cell.length_b   1.000
_cell.length_c   1.000
_cell.angle_alpha   90.00
_cell.angle_beta   90.00
_cell.angle_gamma   90.00
#
_symmetry.space_group_name_H-M   'P 1'
#
loop_
_entity.id
_entity.type
_entity.pdbx_description
1 polymer ?
#
loop_
_entity_poly.entity_id
_entity_poly.type
_entity_poly.pdbx_seq_one_letter_code
_entity_poly.pdbx_strand_id
1 'polypeptide(L)'
;MRLIELIERTSEWTGDDKTLYVARPWSCEADAIIVSPAPDTTEPLEQAGRRYDYFLETFIVQDVLDGLGGSDEQRCQRLIGYAENDA
;
A
#
# COMPACT_ATOMS: atom_id res chain seq x y z
N MET A 1 -4.99 7.97 -6.21
CA MET A 1 -6.01 7.33 -5.34
C MET A 1 -5.48 7.32 -3.91
N ARG A 2 -6.32 7.58 -2.94
CA ARG A 2 -5.88 7.58 -1.54
C ARG A 2 -5.62 6.15 -1.08
N LEU A 3 -4.70 5.99 -0.15
CA LEU A 3 -4.36 4.67 0.39
C LEU A 3 -5.59 3.94 0.94
N ILE A 4 -6.45 4.64 1.67
CA ILE A 4 -7.64 4.02 2.25
C ILE A 4 -8.59 3.49 1.16
N GLU A 5 -8.65 4.14 0.01
CA GLU A 5 -9.48 3.67 -1.11
C GLU A 5 -8.95 2.37 -1.68
N LEU A 6 -7.62 2.22 -1.76
CA LEU A 6 -7.02 0.97 -2.20
C LEU A 6 -7.27 -0.15 -1.19
N ILE A 7 -7.21 0.16 0.10
CA ILE A 7 -7.45 -0.83 1.15
C ILE A 7 -8.88 -1.36 1.10
N GLU A 8 -9.84 -0.51 0.79
CA GLU A 8 -11.24 -0.92 0.64
C GLU A 8 -11.44 -1.91 -0.51
N ARG A 9 -10.48 -1.95 -1.44
CA ARG A 9 -10.57 -2.77 -2.65
C ARG A 9 -9.62 -3.98 -2.64
N THR A 10 -9.10 -4.35 -1.49
CA THR A 10 -8.13 -5.45 -1.43
C THR A 10 -8.67 -6.76 -1.97
N SER A 11 -9.98 -7.01 -1.84
CA SER A 11 -10.60 -8.21 -2.36
C SER A 11 -10.63 -8.27 -3.89
N GLU A 12 -10.42 -7.14 -4.55
CA GLU A 12 -10.40 -7.07 -6.01
C GLU A 12 -9.01 -7.33 -6.59
N TRP A 13 -7.99 -7.34 -5.75
CA TRP A 13 -6.61 -7.53 -6.21
C TRP A 13 -6.39 -8.99 -6.57
N THR A 14 -5.86 -9.21 -7.78
CA THR A 14 -5.53 -10.54 -8.27
C THR A 14 -4.05 -10.59 -8.62
N GLY A 15 -3.43 -11.75 -8.43
CA GLY A 15 -2.01 -11.91 -8.66
C GLY A 15 -1.20 -11.38 -7.49
N ASP A 16 0.06 -11.77 -7.42
CA ASP A 16 0.95 -11.43 -6.33
C ASP A 16 2.22 -10.72 -6.80
N ASP A 17 2.24 -10.25 -8.04
CA ASP A 17 3.37 -9.52 -8.61
C ASP A 17 3.12 -8.01 -8.67
N LYS A 18 2.40 -7.49 -7.70
CA LYS A 18 2.09 -6.06 -7.63
C LYS A 18 2.67 -5.45 -6.37
N THR A 19 2.97 -4.16 -6.44
CA THR A 19 3.56 -3.42 -5.31
C THR A 19 2.81 -2.12 -5.11
N LEU A 20 2.55 -1.78 -3.84
CA LEU A 20 2.01 -0.49 -3.47
C LEU A 20 3.13 0.52 -3.25
N TYR A 21 2.97 1.70 -3.84
CA TYR A 21 3.82 2.84 -3.59
C TYR A 21 2.95 3.97 -3.05
N VAL A 22 3.40 4.61 -1.99
CA VAL A 22 2.61 5.62 -1.29
C VAL A 22 3.44 6.88 -1.10
N ALA A 23 2.84 8.03 -1.38
CA ALA A 23 3.51 9.31 -1.19
C ALA A 23 3.65 9.65 0.29
N ARG A 24 4.79 10.22 0.67
CA ARG A 24 5.03 10.66 2.04
C ARG A 24 4.34 12.02 2.29
N PRO A 25 3.90 12.30 3.52
CA PRO A 25 3.91 11.42 4.68
C PRO A 25 2.83 10.34 4.58
N TRP A 26 3.11 9.16 5.09
CA TRP A 26 2.16 8.05 5.02
C TRP A 26 0.98 8.28 5.97
N SER A 27 -0.21 8.27 5.39
CA SER A 27 -1.46 8.39 6.13
C SER A 27 -2.55 7.72 5.30
N CYS A 28 -3.72 7.57 5.88
CA CYS A 28 -4.85 6.98 5.16
C CYS A 28 -5.29 7.84 3.96
N GLU A 29 -5.00 9.13 4.02
CA GLU A 29 -5.34 10.06 2.95
C GLU A 29 -4.19 10.23 1.94
N ALA A 30 -3.04 9.61 2.17
CA ALA A 30 -1.89 9.74 1.27
C ALA A 30 -2.22 9.15 -0.11
N ASP A 31 -1.69 9.79 -1.14
CA ASP A 31 -1.86 9.30 -2.49
C ASP A 31 -1.06 8.02 -2.69
N ALA A 32 -1.65 7.04 -3.36
CA ALA A 32 -1.06 5.72 -3.51
C ALA A 32 -1.32 5.17 -4.91
N ILE A 33 -0.40 4.35 -5.37
CA ILE A 33 -0.53 3.68 -6.68
C ILE A 33 -0.14 2.21 -6.54
N ILE A 34 -0.69 1.38 -7.42
CA ILE A 34 -0.30 -0.02 -7.53
C ILE A 34 0.50 -0.17 -8.84
N VAL A 35 1.67 -0.77 -8.73
CA VAL A 35 2.55 -1.00 -9.88
C VAL A 35 2.60 -2.49 -10.19
N SER A 36 2.41 -2.84 -11.46
CA SER A 36 2.44 -4.22 -11.94
C SER A 36 3.16 -4.27 -13.29
N PRO A 37 4.12 -5.18 -13.50
CA PRO A 37 4.65 -6.11 -12.50
C PRO A 37 5.46 -5.41 -11.44
N ALA A 38 5.71 -6.09 -10.31
CA ALA A 38 6.49 -5.53 -9.23
C ALA A 38 7.91 -5.23 -9.72
N PRO A 39 8.44 -4.01 -9.47
CA PRO A 39 9.81 -3.68 -9.87
C PRO A 39 10.83 -4.46 -9.02
N ASP A 40 12.03 -4.61 -9.57
CA ASP A 40 13.10 -5.35 -8.90
C ASP A 40 13.81 -4.52 -7.82
N THR A 41 13.31 -3.34 -7.53
CA THR A 41 13.95 -2.41 -6.61
C THR A 41 12.93 -1.82 -5.66
N THR A 42 13.41 -1.38 -4.49
CA THR A 42 12.59 -0.63 -3.53
C THR A 42 12.83 0.87 -3.62
N GLU A 43 13.51 1.33 -4.67
CA GLU A 43 13.74 2.76 -4.86
C GLU A 43 12.42 3.50 -5.12
N PRO A 44 12.34 4.78 -4.70
CA PRO A 44 11.14 5.57 -4.97
C PRO A 44 10.85 5.69 -6.47
N LEU A 45 9.57 5.81 -6.77
CA LEU A 45 9.11 6.07 -8.14
C LEU A 45 8.60 7.49 -8.25
N GLU A 46 8.77 8.09 -9.43
CA GLU A 46 8.15 9.36 -9.75
C GLU A 46 7.11 9.13 -10.85
N GLN A 47 5.92 9.67 -10.62
CA GLN A 47 4.84 9.56 -11.59
C GLN A 47 4.00 10.83 -11.52
N ALA A 48 3.74 11.42 -12.68
CA ALA A 48 2.94 12.64 -12.79
C ALA A 48 3.49 13.79 -11.91
N GLY A 49 4.82 13.89 -11.79
CA GLY A 49 5.46 14.92 -11.00
C GLY A 49 5.45 14.70 -9.50
N ARG A 50 5.03 13.54 -9.04
CA ARG A 50 4.97 13.20 -7.62
C ARG A 50 5.85 12.00 -7.32
N ARG A 51 6.54 12.05 -6.18
CA ARG A 51 7.35 10.94 -5.70
C ARG A 51 6.52 10.01 -4.82
N TYR A 52 6.63 8.71 -5.11
CA TYR A 52 5.99 7.66 -4.31
C TYR A 52 7.08 6.75 -3.76
N ASP A 53 7.03 6.48 -2.47
CA ASP A 53 7.97 5.59 -1.82
C ASP A 53 7.41 4.18 -1.77
N TYR A 54 8.29 3.19 -1.86
CA TYR A 54 7.92 1.79 -1.69
C TYR A 54 7.17 1.61 -0.36
N PHE A 55 6.02 0.98 -0.42
CA PHE A 55 5.21 0.73 0.77
C PHE A 55 5.23 -0.76 1.12
N LEU A 56 4.44 -1.56 0.43
CA LEU A 56 4.39 -3.01 0.62
C LEU A 56 3.95 -3.69 -0.68
N GLU A 57 4.34 -4.94 -0.84
CA GLU A 57 3.80 -5.77 -1.91
C GLU A 57 2.35 -6.12 -1.58
N THR A 58 1.50 -6.25 -2.61
CA THR A 58 0.06 -6.43 -2.39
C THR A 58 -0.25 -7.71 -1.62
N PHE A 59 0.51 -8.79 -1.84
CA PHE A 59 0.26 -10.02 -1.09
C PHE A 59 0.55 -9.84 0.41
N ILE A 60 1.52 -9.01 0.76
CA ILE A 60 1.81 -8.71 2.17
C ILE A 60 0.66 -7.89 2.77
N VAL A 61 0.14 -6.91 2.02
CA VAL A 61 -0.99 -6.12 2.48
C VAL A 61 -2.19 -7.02 2.75
N GLN A 62 -2.51 -7.93 1.84
CA GLN A 62 -3.62 -8.85 2.02
C GLN A 62 -3.40 -9.75 3.23
N ASP A 63 -2.18 -10.22 3.43
CA ASP A 63 -1.83 -11.08 4.55
C ASP A 63 -1.97 -10.36 5.90
N VAL A 64 -1.50 -9.12 5.97
CA VAL A 64 -1.61 -8.31 7.19
C VAL A 64 -3.07 -8.01 7.52
N LEU A 65 -3.88 -7.73 6.51
CA LEU A 65 -5.28 -7.36 6.70
C LEU A 65 -6.19 -8.57 6.91
N ASP A 66 -5.72 -9.76 6.57
CA ASP A 66 -6.52 -10.98 6.72
C ASP A 66 -6.80 -11.25 8.19
N GLY A 67 -8.08 -11.43 8.51
CA GLY A 67 -8.50 -11.65 9.88
C GLY A 67 -8.48 -10.41 10.77
N LEU A 68 -8.06 -9.26 10.24
CA LEU A 68 -8.01 -8.03 11.01
C LEU A 68 -9.37 -7.35 10.98
N GLY A 69 -9.99 -7.21 12.15
CA GLY A 69 -11.26 -6.53 12.27
C GLY A 69 -11.13 -5.02 12.38
N GLY A 70 -12.27 -4.35 12.51
CA GLY A 70 -12.30 -2.91 12.69
C GLY A 70 -12.70 -2.16 11.44
N SER A 71 -12.68 -0.83 11.51
CA SER A 71 -13.00 0.03 10.38
C SER A 71 -11.86 0.04 9.36
N ASP A 72 -12.14 0.51 8.17
CA ASP A 72 -11.10 0.66 7.14
C ASP A 72 -9.97 1.58 7.61
N GLU A 73 -10.33 2.63 8.37
CA GLU A 73 -9.32 3.54 8.91
C GLU A 73 -8.41 2.84 9.91
N GLN A 74 -8.97 2.03 10.81
CA GLN A 74 -8.19 1.27 11.77
C GLN A 74 -7.26 0.28 11.07
N ARG A 75 -7.77 -0.39 10.05
CA ARG A 75 -6.98 -1.33 9.24
C ARG A 75 -5.87 -0.61 8.51
N CYS A 76 -6.16 0.57 7.95
CA CYS A 76 -5.17 1.39 7.28
C CYS A 76 -4.05 1.82 8.22
N GLN A 77 -4.40 2.29 9.42
CA GLN A 77 -3.41 2.70 10.42
C GLN A 77 -2.52 1.53 10.83
N ARG A 78 -3.10 0.35 10.99
CA ARG A 78 -2.35 -0.84 11.32
C ARG A 78 -1.35 -1.19 10.23
N LEU A 79 -1.77 -1.08 8.98
CA LEU A 79 -0.92 -1.37 7.83
C LEU A 79 0.25 -0.38 7.73
N ILE A 80 0.00 0.90 7.97
CA ILE A 80 1.04 1.91 7.97
C ILE A 80 2.08 1.60 9.05
N GLY A 81 1.62 1.25 10.25
CA GLY A 81 2.52 0.87 11.33
C GLY A 81 3.38 -0.33 10.97
N TYR A 82 2.80 -1.32 10.32
CA TYR A 82 3.55 -2.48 9.83
C TYR A 82 4.62 -2.06 8.82
N ALA A 83 4.24 -1.25 7.84
CA ALA A 83 5.18 -0.83 6.80
C ALA A 83 6.34 0.01 7.35
N GLU A 84 6.07 0.86 8.33
CA GLU A 84 7.10 1.70 8.93
C GLU A 84 8.09 0.90 9.78
N ASN A 85 7.66 -0.20 10.36
CA ASN A 85 8.49 -0.99 11.25
C ASN A 85 9.20 -2.17 10.58
N ASP A 86 8.64 -2.69 9.50
CA ASP A 86 9.15 -3.91 8.87
C ASP A 86 9.64 -3.71 7.44
N ALA A 87 9.41 -2.56 6.87
CA ALA A 87 9.82 -2.31 5.49
C ALA A 87 11.15 -1.55 5.42
#